data_014096e0eda56fdf851f402121e067b1
#
_entry.id   014096e0eda56fdf851f402121e067b1
#
_cell.length_a   1.000
_cell.length_b   1.000
_cell.length_c   1.000
_cell.angle_alpha   90.00
_cell.angle_beta   90.00
_cell.angle_gamma   90.00
#
_symmetry.space_group_name_H-M   'P 1'
#
loop_
_entity.id
_entity.type
_entity.pdbx_description
1 polymer ?
#
loop_
_entity_poly.entity_id
_entity_poly.type
_entity_poly.pdbx_seq_one_letter_code
_entity_poly.pdbx_strand_id
1 'polypeptide(L)' 'MPVITVQMTAKDVECKRCLVEALTKTAAEVTKIPEEKFIVFITEHDRESIGVGGKLLSDQ' A
#
# COMPACT_ATOMS: atom_id res chain seq x y z
N MET A 1 8.97 14.85 5.53
CA MET A 1 7.63 14.23 5.37
C MET A 1 7.78 12.87 4.71
N PRO A 2 7.74 11.79 5.49
CA PRO A 2 7.93 10.46 4.93
C PRO A 2 6.73 10.01 4.10
N VAL A 3 7.01 9.29 3.02
CA VAL A 3 5.98 8.76 2.13
C VAL A 3 6.12 7.24 2.06
N ILE A 4 5.00 6.55 2.24
CA ILE A 4 4.93 5.09 2.09
C ILE A 4 4.03 4.82 0.90
N THR A 5 4.50 4.03 -0.03
CA THR A 5 3.73 3.68 -1.22
C THR A 5 3.46 2.18 -1.24
N VAL A 6 2.20 1.81 -1.42
CA VAL A 6 1.79 0.42 -1.54
C VAL A 6 1.16 0.23 -2.92
N GLN A 7 1.59 -0.80 -3.62
CA GLN A 7 0.96 -1.17 -4.89
C GLN A 7 0.33 -2.55 -4.70
N MET A 8 -0.92 -2.66 -5.03
CA MET A 8 -1.68 -3.87 -4.73
C MET A 8 -2.88 -4.01 -5.66
N THR A 9 -3.52 -5.16 -5.62
CA THR A 9 -4.81 -5.32 -6.29
C THR A 9 -5.88 -4.64 -5.44
N ALA A 10 -7.04 -4.38 -6.04
CA ALA A 10 -8.10 -3.65 -5.37
C ALA A 10 -8.59 -4.33 -4.09
N LYS A 11 -8.85 -3.54 -3.08
CA LYS A 11 -9.40 -3.98 -1.80
C LYS A 11 -10.47 -3.00 -1.36
N ASP A 12 -11.30 -3.41 -0.41
CA ASP A 12 -12.34 -2.53 0.10
C ASP A 12 -11.75 -1.42 0.98
N VAL A 13 -12.58 -0.43 1.27
CA VAL A 13 -12.16 0.74 2.05
C VAL A 13 -11.71 0.37 3.45
N GLU A 14 -12.39 -0.59 4.09
CA GLU A 14 -12.01 -0.99 5.44
C GLU A 14 -10.62 -1.62 5.50
N CYS A 15 -10.29 -2.45 4.52
CA CYS A 15 -8.97 -3.05 4.43
C CYS A 15 -7.90 -1.97 4.24
N LYS A 16 -8.16 -1.02 3.35
CA LYS A 16 -7.22 0.07 3.09
C LYS A 16 -7.05 0.96 4.31
N ARG A 17 -8.14 1.23 5.04
CA ARG A 17 -8.07 2.04 6.26
C ARG A 17 -7.17 1.37 7.30
N CYS A 18 -7.37 0.07 7.53
CA CYS A 18 -6.54 -0.68 8.48
C CYS A 18 -5.08 -0.72 8.04
N LEU A 19 -4.84 -0.88 6.74
CA LEU A 19 -3.49 -0.92 6.20
C LEU A 19 -2.76 0.41 6.43
N VAL A 20 -3.42 1.51 6.14
CA VAL A 20 -2.85 2.85 6.34
C VAL A 20 -2.52 3.08 7.82
N GLU A 21 -3.45 2.72 8.71
CA GLU A 21 -3.24 2.89 10.14
C GLU A 21 -2.04 2.07 10.64
N ALA A 22 -1.98 0.80 10.26
CA ALA A 22 -0.93 -0.09 10.72
C ALA A 22 0.45 0.30 10.18
N LEU A 23 0.52 0.65 8.90
CA LEU A 23 1.78 1.06 8.28
C LEU A 23 2.31 2.34 8.90
N THR A 24 1.42 3.31 9.11
CA THR A 24 1.80 4.59 9.70
C THR A 24 2.28 4.40 11.13
N LYS A 25 1.55 3.62 11.92
CA LYS A 25 1.92 3.38 13.31
C LYS A 25 3.30 2.73 13.42
N THR A 26 3.53 1.69 12.63
CA THR A 26 4.80 0.97 12.67
C THR A 26 5.96 1.86 12.21
N ALA A 27 5.76 2.57 11.11
CA ALA A 27 6.79 3.46 10.59
C ALA A 27 7.13 4.58 11.58
N ALA A 28 6.12 5.13 12.23
CA ALA A 28 6.33 6.17 13.23
C ALA A 28 7.12 5.65 14.42
N GLU A 29 6.84 4.43 14.87
CA GLU A 29 7.56 3.83 15.98
C GLU A 29 9.03 3.62 15.67
N VAL A 30 9.32 3.13 14.46
CA VAL A 30 10.70 2.83 14.06
C VAL A 30 11.50 4.11 13.80
N THR A 31 10.89 5.07 13.11
CA THR A 31 11.61 6.30 12.72
C THR A 31 11.63 7.36 13.80
N LYS A 32 10.75 7.27 14.80
CA LYS A 32 10.56 8.29 15.84
C LYS A 32 10.01 9.58 15.27
N ILE A 33 9.36 9.52 14.12
CA ILE A 33 8.71 10.67 13.49
C ILE A 33 7.21 10.57 13.81
N PRO A 34 6.56 11.68 14.20
CA PRO A 34 5.13 11.66 14.54
C PRO A 34 4.26 11.15 13.38
N GLU A 35 3.19 10.43 13.70
CA GLU A 35 2.29 9.84 12.70
C GLU A 35 1.73 10.86 11.72
N GLU A 36 1.40 12.06 12.20
CA GLU A 36 0.82 13.11 11.35
C GLU A 36 1.75 13.61 10.24
N LYS A 37 3.01 13.21 10.27
CA LYS A 37 3.96 13.60 9.23
C LYS A 37 3.99 12.61 8.06
N PHE A 38 3.35 11.46 8.22
CA PHE A 38 3.38 10.40 7.20
C PHE A 38 2.28 10.56 6.18
N ILE A 39 2.60 10.22 4.93
CA ILE A 39 1.63 10.15 3.84
C ILE A 39 1.72 8.74 3.28
N VAL A 40 0.57 8.10 3.11
CA VAL A 40 0.52 6.75 2.52
C VAL A 40 -0.29 6.82 1.24
N PHE A 41 0.32 6.37 0.15
CA PHE A 41 -0.36 6.23 -1.13
C PHE A 41 -0.63 4.77 -1.40
N ILE A 42 -1.86 4.45 -1.76
CA ILE A 42 -2.23 3.11 -2.17
C ILE A 42 -2.60 3.18 -3.64
N THR A 43 -1.87 2.45 -4.46
CA THR A 43 -2.15 2.37 -5.89
C THR A 43 -2.72 0.99 -6.19
N GLU A 44 -3.94 0.97 -6.69
CA GLU A 44 -4.62 -0.29 -7.01
C GLU A 44 -4.42 -0.62 -8.49
N HIS A 45 -4.15 -1.88 -8.76
CA HIS A 45 -3.93 -2.36 -10.12
C HIS A 45 -4.86 -3.53 -10.43
N ASP A 46 -5.42 -3.54 -11.62
CA ASP A 46 -6.18 -4.68 -12.09
C ASP A 46 -5.24 -5.83 -12.42
N ARG A 47 -5.71 -7.05 -12.29
CA ARG A 47 -4.90 -8.23 -12.62
C ARG A 47 -4.46 -8.23 -14.07
N GLU A 48 -5.21 -7.55 -14.94
CA GLU A 48 -4.84 -7.39 -16.35
C GLU A 48 -3.69 -6.41 -16.56
N SER A 49 -3.29 -5.69 -15.52
CA SER A 49 -2.22 -4.71 -15.58
C SER A 49 -0.98 -5.11 -14.78
N ILE A 50 -0.97 -6.35 -14.30
CA ILE A 50 0.16 -6.86 -13.51
C ILE A 50 0.74 -8.08 -14.20
N GLY A 51 2.05 -8.02 -14.46
CA GLY A 51 2.76 -9.13 -15.06
C GLY A 51 3.83 -9.67 -14.12
N VAL A 52 3.93 -10.99 -14.05
CA VAL A 52 4.97 -11.67 -13.27
C VAL A 52 5.60 -12.73 -14.16
N GLY A 53 6.91 -12.67 -14.31
CA GLY A 53 7.62 -13.64 -15.12
C GLY A 53 7.22 -13.64 -16.60
N GLY A 54 6.76 -12.48 -17.08
CA GLY A 54 6.34 -12.34 -18.47
C GLY A 54 4.89 -12.74 -18.74
N LYS A 55 4.11 -13.02 -17.69
CA LYS A 55 2.71 -13.41 -17.83
C LYS A 55 1.82 -12.52 -16.99
N LEU A 56 0.66 -12.19 -17.53
CA LEU A 56 -0.33 -11.42 -16.79
C LEU A 56 -0.94 -12.26 -15.68
N LEU A 57 -1.22 -11.62 -14.55
CA LEU A 57 -1.90 -12.30 -13.44
C LEU A 57 -3.29 -12.81 -13.85
N SER A 58 -3.96 -12.07 -14.74
CA SER A 58 -5.30 -12.46 -15.21
C SER A 58 -5.27 -13.74 -16.04
N ASP A 59 -4.10 -14.16 -16.51
CA ASP A 59 -3.93 -15.38 -17.30
C ASP A 59 -3.56 -16.60 -16.44
N GLN A 60 -3.52 -16.42 -15.16
CA GLN A 60 -3.09 -17.47 -14.23
C GLN A 60 -4.23 -17.99 -13.36
#